data_14f91bcc103ff3494493433906c52265
#
_entry.id   14f91bcc103ff3494493433906c52265
#
_cell.length_a   1.000
_cell.length_b   1.000
_cell.length_c   1.000
_cell.angle_alpha   90.00
_cell.angle_beta   90.00
_cell.angle_gamma   90.00
#
_symmetry.space_group_name_H-M   'P 1'
#
loop_
_entity.id
_entity.type
_entity.pdbx_description
1 polymer ?
#
loop_
_entity_poly.entity_id
_entity_poly.type
_entity_poly.pdbx_seq_one_letter_code
_entity_poly.pdbx_strand_id
1 'polypeptide(L)'
;KRPDLKFTGRTLFGAKPPKSQEMDDHYFGAIKPGVACFMKDLNEELWKLGIMAKTEHNEVAPSQHELAPVYTTANIATDHNQLTMEIMQRVASKHGLVCLLHEKPFAGVNGSGKHNNWSLATDAGQNLLSPGDTPYENAQFLLFLCAVIKAVDDYQDLLRISVATA
;
A
#
# COMPACT_ATOMS: atom_id res chain seq x y z
N LYS A 1 -1.26 -27.09 -3.82
CA LYS A 1 -0.89 -25.91 -3.03
C LYS A 1 0.56 -25.57 -3.36
N ARG A 2 0.87 -24.29 -3.56
CA ARG A 2 2.22 -23.82 -3.91
C ARG A 2 2.96 -23.35 -2.65
N PRO A 3 3.99 -24.08 -2.20
CA PRO A 3 4.76 -23.67 -1.03
C PRO A 3 5.48 -22.34 -1.20
N ASP A 4 5.98 -22.04 -2.41
CA ASP A 4 6.62 -20.78 -2.73
C ASP A 4 5.72 -19.58 -2.42
N LEU A 5 4.48 -19.55 -2.92
CA LEU A 5 3.53 -18.47 -2.63
C LEU A 5 3.20 -18.38 -1.14
N LYS A 6 3.09 -19.51 -0.45
CA LYS A 6 2.74 -19.53 0.97
C LYS A 6 3.85 -19.00 1.87
N PHE A 7 5.10 -19.32 1.57
CA PHE A 7 6.23 -19.01 2.46
C PHE A 7 7.00 -17.75 2.05
N THR A 8 7.00 -17.39 0.76
CA THR A 8 7.74 -16.23 0.27
C THR A 8 6.87 -15.09 -0.24
N GLY A 9 5.55 -15.29 -0.38
CA GLY A 9 4.62 -14.30 -0.90
C GLY A 9 4.72 -14.08 -2.41
N ARG A 10 5.58 -14.83 -3.12
CA ARG A 10 5.76 -14.73 -4.58
C ARG A 10 6.12 -16.08 -5.20
N THR A 11 6.11 -16.15 -6.52
CA THR A 11 6.67 -17.31 -7.23
C THR A 11 8.20 -17.23 -7.25
N LEU A 12 8.89 -18.35 -6.97
CA LEU A 12 10.36 -18.35 -6.86
C LEU A 12 11.07 -18.07 -8.20
N PHE A 13 10.50 -18.49 -9.29
CA PHE A 13 11.12 -18.40 -10.62
C PHE A 13 10.33 -17.50 -11.58
N GLY A 14 9.59 -16.53 -11.08
CA GLY A 14 8.85 -15.58 -11.89
C GLY A 14 7.72 -16.21 -12.71
N ALA A 15 7.08 -17.27 -12.22
CA ALA A 15 5.96 -17.89 -12.92
C ALA A 15 4.78 -16.93 -13.05
N LYS A 16 4.04 -17.06 -14.16
CA LYS A 16 2.82 -16.26 -14.40
C LYS A 16 1.71 -16.63 -13.42
N PRO A 17 0.77 -15.68 -13.14
CA PRO A 17 -0.40 -15.98 -12.34
C PRO A 17 -1.34 -16.95 -13.06
N PRO A 18 -2.26 -17.61 -12.33
CA PRO A 18 -3.26 -18.49 -12.93
C PRO A 18 -4.29 -17.74 -13.78
N LYS A 19 -4.43 -16.43 -13.57
CA LYS A 19 -5.25 -15.51 -14.37
C LYS A 19 -4.34 -14.43 -14.95
N SER A 20 -4.67 -13.96 -16.16
CA SER A 20 -4.07 -12.76 -16.73
C SER A 20 -4.84 -11.50 -16.34
N GLN A 21 -4.43 -10.35 -16.85
CA GLN A 21 -5.07 -9.07 -16.54
C GLN A 21 -6.31 -8.77 -17.38
N GLU A 22 -6.68 -9.58 -18.35
CA GLU A 22 -7.82 -9.35 -19.25
C GLU A 22 -9.17 -9.38 -18.53
N MET A 23 -9.24 -10.07 -17.41
CA MET A 23 -10.47 -10.20 -16.60
C MET A 23 -10.30 -9.50 -15.26
N ASP A 24 -9.66 -8.36 -15.26
CA ASP A 24 -9.23 -7.66 -14.06
C ASP A 24 -10.39 -7.25 -13.15
N ASP A 25 -10.07 -7.22 -11.88
CA ASP A 25 -10.86 -6.53 -10.88
C ASP A 25 -10.55 -5.03 -11.03
N HIS A 26 -11.40 -4.31 -11.75
CA HIS A 26 -11.18 -2.89 -11.99
C HIS A 26 -11.15 -2.09 -10.69
N TYR A 27 -10.30 -1.06 -10.64
CA TYR A 27 -10.17 -0.16 -9.51
C TYR A 27 -11.51 0.34 -8.95
N PHE A 28 -12.45 0.71 -9.82
CA PHE A 28 -13.80 1.13 -9.44
C PHE A 28 -14.83 -0.01 -9.45
N GLY A 29 -14.40 -1.23 -9.66
CA GLY A 29 -15.28 -2.40 -9.63
C GLY A 29 -15.70 -2.79 -8.22
N ALA A 30 -16.75 -3.57 -8.11
CA ALA A 30 -17.20 -4.12 -6.84
C ALA A 30 -16.19 -5.13 -6.30
N ILE A 31 -15.92 -5.05 -5.00
CA ILE A 31 -15.10 -6.04 -4.31
C ILE A 31 -15.87 -7.38 -4.26
N LYS A 32 -15.20 -8.47 -4.61
CA LYS A 32 -15.81 -9.81 -4.57
C LYS A 32 -16.28 -10.16 -3.16
N PRO A 33 -17.44 -10.81 -3.00
CA PRO A 33 -18.00 -11.09 -1.67
C PRO A 33 -17.06 -11.77 -0.69
N GLY A 34 -16.27 -12.73 -1.13
CA GLY A 34 -15.29 -13.41 -0.26
C GLY A 34 -14.18 -12.48 0.22
N VAL A 35 -13.74 -11.54 -0.62
CA VAL A 35 -12.75 -10.52 -0.25
C VAL A 35 -13.39 -9.45 0.64
N ALA A 36 -14.63 -9.06 0.40
CA ALA A 36 -15.35 -8.12 1.26
C ALA A 36 -15.54 -8.68 2.68
N CYS A 37 -15.88 -9.98 2.83
CA CYS A 37 -15.93 -10.64 4.12
C CYS A 37 -14.57 -10.64 4.82
N PHE A 38 -13.50 -10.95 4.10
CA PHE A 38 -12.13 -10.87 4.62
C PHE A 38 -11.80 -9.45 5.10
N MET A 39 -12.08 -8.43 4.30
CA MET A 39 -11.80 -7.03 4.63
C MET A 39 -12.58 -6.56 5.87
N LYS A 40 -13.84 -6.96 5.98
CA LYS A 40 -14.65 -6.67 7.17
C LYS A 40 -14.00 -7.22 8.44
N ASP A 41 -13.67 -8.51 8.45
CA ASP A 41 -13.07 -9.14 9.62
C ASP A 41 -11.68 -8.56 9.92
N LEU A 42 -10.91 -8.23 8.87
CA LEU A 42 -9.63 -7.55 9.00
C LEU A 42 -9.78 -6.19 9.68
N ASN A 43 -10.74 -5.37 9.26
CA ASN A 43 -11.01 -4.07 9.86
C ASN A 43 -11.34 -4.19 11.35
N GLU A 44 -12.19 -5.14 11.71
CA GLU A 44 -12.56 -5.37 13.10
C GLU A 44 -11.35 -5.72 13.98
N GLU A 45 -10.42 -6.56 13.47
CA GLU A 45 -9.19 -6.90 14.19
C GLU A 45 -8.22 -5.70 14.27
N LEU A 46 -8.10 -4.91 13.21
CA LEU A 46 -7.27 -3.72 13.19
C LEU A 46 -7.79 -2.63 14.12
N TRP A 47 -9.10 -2.39 14.15
CA TRP A 47 -9.72 -1.41 15.05
C TRP A 47 -9.53 -1.75 16.53
N LYS A 48 -9.55 -3.03 16.91
CA LYS A 48 -9.21 -3.48 18.27
C LYS A 48 -7.80 -3.09 18.70
N LEU A 49 -6.89 -2.92 17.72
CA LEU A 49 -5.50 -2.51 17.94
C LEU A 49 -5.29 -0.99 17.79
N GLY A 50 -6.37 -0.22 17.57
CA GLY A 50 -6.30 1.21 17.34
C GLY A 50 -5.84 1.61 15.93
N ILE A 51 -5.77 0.66 14.99
CA ILE A 51 -5.41 0.93 13.59
C ILE A 51 -6.70 1.24 12.83
N MET A 52 -6.90 2.50 12.50
CA MET A 52 -8.11 3.01 11.85
C MET A 52 -8.09 2.77 10.34
N ALA A 53 -8.23 1.52 9.92
CA ALA A 53 -8.45 1.17 8.53
C ALA A 53 -9.81 1.71 8.05
N LYS A 54 -9.86 2.32 6.87
CA LYS A 54 -11.05 3.04 6.40
C LYS A 54 -11.36 2.82 4.93
N THR A 55 -10.37 2.80 4.06
CA THR A 55 -10.56 2.74 2.61
C THR A 55 -10.20 1.37 2.08
N GLU A 56 -11.07 0.82 1.25
CA GLU A 56 -10.88 -0.48 0.60
C GLU A 56 -11.29 -0.37 -0.86
N HIS A 57 -10.46 -0.87 -1.75
CA HIS A 57 -10.77 -0.94 -3.19
C HIS A 57 -9.94 -2.00 -3.89
N ASN A 58 -10.37 -2.35 -5.11
CA ASN A 58 -9.60 -3.20 -5.99
C ASN A 58 -8.42 -2.42 -6.57
N GLU A 59 -7.35 -3.14 -6.88
CA GLU A 59 -6.19 -2.66 -7.63
C GLU A 59 -6.16 -3.26 -9.04
N VAL A 60 -5.24 -2.75 -9.88
CA VAL A 60 -5.14 -3.13 -11.29
C VAL A 60 -4.66 -4.58 -11.47
N ALA A 61 -3.77 -5.06 -10.61
CA ALA A 61 -3.27 -6.43 -10.72
C ALA A 61 -4.32 -7.47 -10.31
N PRO A 62 -4.28 -8.67 -10.88
CA PRO A 62 -5.23 -9.74 -10.57
C PRO A 62 -5.24 -10.09 -9.08
N SER A 63 -6.43 -10.11 -8.49
CA SER A 63 -6.64 -10.42 -7.06
C SER A 63 -5.83 -9.52 -6.10
N GLN A 64 -5.60 -8.28 -6.50
CA GLN A 64 -4.95 -7.26 -5.69
C GLN A 64 -5.98 -6.27 -5.14
N HIS A 65 -5.86 -5.98 -3.87
CA HIS A 65 -6.77 -5.11 -3.13
C HIS A 65 -5.95 -4.20 -2.24
N GLU A 66 -6.41 -2.97 -2.06
CA GLU A 66 -5.78 -2.00 -1.17
C GLU A 66 -6.65 -1.74 0.04
N LEU A 67 -5.99 -1.62 1.19
CA LEU A 67 -6.55 -1.12 2.43
C LEU A 67 -5.72 0.08 2.86
N ALA A 68 -6.38 1.21 3.11
CA ALA A 68 -5.70 2.42 3.54
C ALA A 68 -6.18 2.83 4.94
N PRO A 69 -5.28 2.90 5.93
CA PRO A 69 -5.58 3.45 7.24
C PRO A 69 -5.63 4.97 7.22
N VAL A 70 -6.27 5.55 8.23
CA VAL A 70 -6.17 6.99 8.49
C VAL A 70 -4.72 7.32 8.82
N TYR A 71 -4.23 8.44 8.29
CA TYR A 71 -2.85 8.87 8.50
C TYR A 71 -2.52 9.17 9.97
N THR A 72 -1.27 8.98 10.33
CA THR A 72 -0.72 9.33 11.64
C THR A 72 0.77 9.71 11.49
N THR A 73 1.46 9.93 12.59
CA THR A 73 2.91 10.21 12.56
C THR A 73 3.69 9.03 12.00
N ALA A 74 4.81 9.29 11.32
CA ALA A 74 5.55 8.28 10.56
C ALA A 74 5.97 7.06 11.40
N ASN A 75 6.40 7.26 12.65
CA ASN A 75 6.78 6.16 13.55
C ASN A 75 5.58 5.26 13.87
N ILE A 76 4.44 5.83 14.27
CA ILE A 76 3.22 5.08 14.56
C ILE A 76 2.70 4.40 13.30
N ALA A 77 2.70 5.10 12.15
CA ALA A 77 2.30 4.52 10.87
C ALA A 77 3.15 3.30 10.50
N THR A 78 4.44 3.34 10.77
CA THR A 78 5.36 2.21 10.54
C THR A 78 5.00 1.01 11.42
N ASP A 79 4.80 1.22 12.71
CA ASP A 79 4.40 0.16 13.65
C ASP A 79 3.03 -0.43 13.28
N HIS A 80 2.07 0.44 12.96
CA HIS A 80 0.75 0.02 12.46
C HIS A 80 0.85 -0.82 11.19
N ASN A 81 1.77 -0.49 10.28
CA ASN A 81 1.95 -1.26 9.05
C ASN A 81 2.49 -2.66 9.33
N GLN A 82 3.43 -2.82 10.27
CA GLN A 82 3.94 -4.14 10.68
C GLN A 82 2.82 -5.01 11.26
N LEU A 83 2.04 -4.45 12.17
CA LEU A 83 0.88 -5.14 12.75
C LEU A 83 -0.17 -5.48 11.68
N THR A 84 -0.45 -4.56 10.78
CA THR A 84 -1.41 -4.78 9.67
C THR A 84 -0.99 -5.96 8.81
N MET A 85 0.28 -6.06 8.42
CA MET A 85 0.78 -7.17 7.61
C MET A 85 0.62 -8.52 8.33
N GLU A 86 0.90 -8.59 9.63
CA GLU A 86 0.73 -9.80 10.42
C GLU A 86 -0.74 -10.19 10.56
N ILE A 87 -1.60 -9.24 10.88
CA ILE A 87 -3.05 -9.48 11.03
C ILE A 87 -3.68 -9.90 9.70
N MET A 88 -3.29 -9.26 8.58
CA MET A 88 -3.73 -9.65 7.23
C MET A 88 -3.48 -11.13 6.96
N GLN A 89 -2.29 -11.62 7.24
CA GLN A 89 -1.95 -13.03 7.01
C GLN A 89 -2.79 -13.96 7.86
N ARG A 90 -3.00 -13.62 9.13
CA ARG A 90 -3.82 -14.42 10.05
C ARG A 90 -5.29 -14.45 9.66
N VAL A 91 -5.86 -13.31 9.32
CA VAL A 91 -7.27 -13.22 8.90
C VAL A 91 -7.46 -13.89 7.54
N ALA A 92 -6.56 -13.68 6.57
CA ALA A 92 -6.64 -14.34 5.27
C ALA A 92 -6.69 -15.88 5.40
N SER A 93 -5.90 -16.44 6.30
CA SER A 93 -5.91 -17.89 6.56
C SER A 93 -7.28 -18.39 7.06
N LYS A 94 -7.99 -17.61 7.88
CA LYS A 94 -9.36 -17.96 8.37
C LYS A 94 -10.37 -17.99 7.22
N HIS A 95 -10.17 -17.15 6.20
CA HIS A 95 -11.02 -17.07 5.00
C HIS A 95 -10.59 -18.02 3.88
N GLY A 96 -9.60 -18.90 4.11
CA GLY A 96 -9.07 -19.80 3.07
C GLY A 96 -8.29 -19.08 1.99
N LEU A 97 -7.85 -17.84 2.26
CA LEU A 97 -7.03 -17.02 1.39
C LEU A 97 -5.54 -17.10 1.78
N VAL A 98 -4.67 -16.72 0.86
CA VAL A 98 -3.25 -16.52 1.11
C VAL A 98 -2.94 -15.05 0.83
N CYS A 99 -2.48 -14.33 1.84
CA CYS A 99 -2.05 -12.96 1.69
C CYS A 99 -0.65 -12.93 1.09
N LEU A 100 -0.48 -12.30 -0.07
CA LEU A 100 0.79 -12.14 -0.77
C LEU A 100 1.28 -10.71 -0.57
N LEU A 101 2.25 -10.52 0.33
CA LEU A 101 2.76 -9.21 0.71
C LEU A 101 3.94 -8.73 -0.15
N HIS A 102 4.43 -9.57 -1.05
CA HIS A 102 5.44 -9.15 -2.02
C HIS A 102 4.79 -8.32 -3.13
N GLU A 103 5.39 -7.20 -3.50
CA GLU A 103 4.80 -6.23 -4.45
C GLU A 103 4.68 -6.80 -5.87
N LYS A 104 5.52 -7.76 -6.22
CA LYS A 104 5.54 -8.46 -7.52
C LYS A 104 5.43 -9.97 -7.33
N PRO A 105 4.28 -10.49 -6.87
CA PRO A 105 4.15 -11.92 -6.60
C PRO A 105 4.18 -12.79 -7.85
N PHE A 106 3.89 -12.22 -9.03
CA PHE A 106 3.86 -12.90 -10.30
C PHE A 106 4.56 -12.11 -11.39
N ALA A 107 5.22 -12.82 -12.31
CA ALA A 107 5.86 -12.21 -13.47
C ALA A 107 4.86 -11.91 -14.59
N GLY A 108 5.12 -10.85 -15.34
CA GLY A 108 4.40 -10.50 -16.57
C GLY A 108 3.02 -9.86 -16.37
N VAL A 109 2.68 -9.50 -15.14
CA VAL A 109 1.47 -8.75 -14.80
C VAL A 109 1.82 -7.56 -13.92
N ASN A 110 0.91 -6.62 -13.79
CA ASN A 110 1.07 -5.53 -12.84
C ASN A 110 1.23 -6.06 -11.42
N GLY A 111 1.91 -5.31 -10.61
CA GLY A 111 1.98 -5.46 -9.18
C GLY A 111 1.83 -4.10 -8.54
N SER A 112 1.86 -4.04 -7.22
CA SER A 112 1.78 -2.78 -6.53
C SER A 112 2.51 -2.91 -5.20
N GLY A 113 3.33 -1.93 -4.92
CA GLY A 113 3.89 -1.75 -3.60
C GLY A 113 2.95 -0.95 -2.72
N LYS A 114 3.23 -0.93 -1.44
CA LYS A 114 2.61 0.05 -0.56
C LYS A 114 3.14 1.43 -0.89
N HIS A 115 2.33 2.28 -1.50
CA HIS A 115 2.68 3.69 -1.62
C HIS A 115 2.38 4.45 -0.33
N ASN A 116 3.13 5.50 -0.07
CA ASN A 116 2.94 6.34 1.10
C ASN A 116 2.64 7.77 0.68
N ASN A 117 1.47 8.28 1.09
CA ASN A 117 1.23 9.71 1.11
C ASN A 117 1.83 10.27 2.39
N TRP A 118 2.64 11.30 2.29
CA TRP A 118 3.32 11.89 3.43
C TRP A 118 3.34 13.41 3.35
N SER A 119 3.53 14.04 4.47
CA SER A 119 3.69 15.48 4.57
C SER A 119 4.67 15.85 5.67
N LEU A 120 5.04 17.11 5.71
CA LEU A 120 5.81 17.72 6.79
C LEU A 120 4.91 18.71 7.50
N ALA A 121 4.93 18.69 8.83
CA ALA A 121 4.18 19.63 9.63
C ALA A 121 5.04 20.18 10.77
N THR A 122 4.72 21.37 11.23
CA THR A 122 5.25 21.93 12.47
C THR A 122 4.66 21.19 13.68
N ASP A 123 5.21 21.41 14.86
CA ASP A 123 4.66 20.95 16.14
C ASP A 123 3.26 21.52 16.41
N ALA A 124 2.93 22.70 15.86
CA ALA A 124 1.60 23.30 15.90
C ALA A 124 0.62 22.70 14.87
N GLY A 125 1.04 21.69 14.09
CA GLY A 125 0.19 21.01 13.12
C GLY A 125 0.05 21.74 11.76
N GLN A 126 0.81 22.81 11.51
CA GLN A 126 0.80 23.49 10.21
C GLN A 126 1.49 22.62 9.15
N ASN A 127 0.78 22.25 8.08
CA ASN A 127 1.33 21.49 6.96
C ASN A 127 2.20 22.38 6.07
N LEU A 128 3.49 22.08 5.97
CA LEU A 128 4.49 22.84 5.20
C LEU A 128 4.40 22.57 3.69
N LEU A 129 3.75 21.47 3.29
CA LEU A 129 3.49 21.10 1.89
C LEU A 129 2.07 21.44 1.44
N SER A 130 1.34 22.27 2.19
CA SER A 130 0.04 22.77 1.76
C SER A 130 0.20 23.91 0.77
N PRO A 131 -0.31 23.78 -0.47
CA PRO A 131 -0.15 24.83 -1.49
C PRO A 131 -0.99 26.08 -1.21
N GLY A 132 -2.11 25.95 -0.47
CA GLY A 132 -3.08 27.03 -0.31
C GLY A 132 -3.83 27.34 -1.61
N ASP A 133 -4.55 28.46 -1.61
CA ASP A 133 -5.36 28.89 -2.76
C ASP A 133 -4.50 29.51 -3.89
N THR A 134 -3.34 30.07 -3.55
CA THR A 134 -2.40 30.68 -4.49
C THR A 134 -1.01 30.05 -4.38
N PRO A 135 -0.81 28.82 -4.89
CA PRO A 135 0.45 28.06 -4.73
C PRO A 135 1.70 28.82 -5.19
N TYR A 136 1.58 29.58 -6.26
CA TYR A 136 2.68 30.35 -6.87
C TYR A 136 3.11 31.59 -6.05
N GLU A 137 2.31 32.01 -5.09
CA GLU A 137 2.63 33.09 -4.15
C GLU A 137 3.05 32.58 -2.75
N ASN A 138 2.90 31.28 -2.52
CA ASN A 138 3.23 30.67 -1.23
C ASN A 138 4.71 30.28 -1.17
N ALA A 139 5.54 31.22 -0.72
CA ALA A 139 7.01 31.02 -0.66
C ALA A 139 7.41 29.82 0.24
N GLN A 140 6.68 29.57 1.35
CA GLN A 140 6.94 28.41 2.21
C GLN A 140 6.70 27.12 1.44
N PHE A 141 5.54 26.97 0.81
CA PHE A 141 5.21 25.80 0.00
C PHE A 141 6.25 25.58 -1.11
N LEU A 142 6.59 26.64 -1.87
CA LEU A 142 7.56 26.54 -2.96
C LEU A 142 8.94 26.14 -2.46
N LEU A 143 9.40 26.64 -1.32
CA LEU A 143 10.68 26.27 -0.73
C LEU A 143 10.72 24.77 -0.40
N PHE A 144 9.72 24.25 0.32
CA PHE A 144 9.66 22.84 0.69
C PHE A 144 9.46 21.93 -0.53
N LEU A 145 8.65 22.35 -1.50
CA LEU A 145 8.48 21.62 -2.76
C LEU A 145 9.81 21.49 -3.52
N CYS A 146 10.55 22.59 -3.68
CA CYS A 146 11.86 22.57 -4.33
C CYS A 146 12.87 21.70 -3.58
N ALA A 147 12.86 21.72 -2.26
CA ALA A 147 13.73 20.86 -1.46
C ALA A 147 13.42 19.39 -1.66
N VAL A 148 12.15 19.00 -1.72
CA VAL A 148 11.72 17.63 -2.00
C VAL A 148 12.13 17.20 -3.41
N ILE A 149 11.86 18.03 -4.42
CA ILE A 149 12.25 17.73 -5.81
C ILE A 149 13.76 17.53 -5.92
N LYS A 150 14.55 18.41 -5.30
CA LYS A 150 16.01 18.27 -5.29
C LYS A 150 16.45 16.98 -4.59
N ALA A 151 15.87 16.62 -3.44
CA ALA A 151 16.21 15.40 -2.74
C ALA A 151 15.87 14.15 -3.57
N VAL A 152 14.75 14.14 -4.29
CA VAL A 152 14.37 13.05 -5.19
C VAL A 152 15.38 12.92 -6.34
N ASP A 153 15.83 14.02 -6.91
CA ASP A 153 16.86 14.02 -7.96
C ASP A 153 18.22 13.52 -7.44
N ASP A 154 18.68 14.05 -6.31
CA ASP A 154 19.98 13.70 -5.72
C ASP A 154 20.03 12.21 -5.26
N TYR A 155 18.91 11.65 -4.80
CA TYR A 155 18.84 10.31 -4.20
C TYR A 155 17.98 9.31 -5.01
N GLN A 156 17.74 9.56 -6.30
CA GLN A 156 16.91 8.71 -7.13
C GLN A 156 17.36 7.24 -7.18
N ASP A 157 18.65 6.98 -7.13
CA ASP A 157 19.18 5.61 -7.14
C ASP A 157 18.78 4.85 -5.88
N LEU A 158 18.81 5.51 -4.72
CA LEU A 158 18.33 4.93 -3.46
C LEU A 158 16.83 4.63 -3.51
N LEU A 159 16.03 5.53 -4.10
CA LEU A 159 14.60 5.32 -4.28
C LEU A 159 14.33 4.13 -5.21
N ARG A 160 15.11 3.95 -6.27
CA ARG A 160 14.99 2.81 -7.20
C ARG A 160 15.28 1.47 -6.55
N ILE A 161 16.23 1.40 -5.61
CA ILE A 161 16.54 0.17 -4.86
C ILE A 161 15.33 -0.33 -4.05
N SER A 162 14.43 0.57 -3.64
CA SER A 162 13.22 0.22 -2.91
C SER A 162 12.13 -0.43 -3.75
N VAL A 163 12.27 -0.42 -5.09
CA VAL A 163 11.28 -0.98 -6.01
C VAL A 163 11.50 -2.48 -6.17
N ALA A 164 10.47 -3.26 -5.85
CA ALA A 164 10.52 -4.72 -5.99
C ALA A 164 10.55 -5.17 -7.46
N THR A 165 11.20 -6.29 -7.69
CA THR A 165 11.22 -7.00 -8.98
C THR A 165 10.56 -8.36 -8.85
N ALA A 166 9.98 -8.86 -9.94
CA ALA A 166 9.36 -10.20 -10.00
C ALA A 166 10.42 -11.31 -9.99
#